data_d7ffc1df7dc8c6de43a7bc5d1756ca01
#
_entry.id   d7ffc1df7dc8c6de43a7bc5d1756ca01
#
_cell.length_a   1.000
_cell.length_b   1.000
_cell.length_c   1.000
_cell.angle_alpha   90.00
_cell.angle_beta   90.00
_cell.angle_gamma   90.00
#
_symmetry.space_group_name_H-M   'P 1'
#
loop_
_entity.id
_entity.type
_entity.pdbx_description
1 polymer ?
#
loop_
_entity_poly.entity_id
_entity_poly.type
_entity_poly.pdbx_seq_one_letter_code
_entity_poly.pdbx_strand_id
1 'polypeptide(L)'
;MEKAKIHHIPFKLSGPAIEKNTKLTFKAEDKNGIWNIEDIKGKKVISLFPAINTKICDMQTQQIAKLAQEHKNVTFISISTDSVKKQEEWCAAKGLENVLIVSDDKYKEFQTKTNAYIPRINKLTRGFILLDKENIIQEISLNIELSKEPNYTLLDKWIK
;
A
#
# COMPACT_ATOMS: atom_id res chain seq x y z
N MET A 1 -7.96 -7.46 12.57
CA MET A 1 -9.11 -6.92 11.81
C MET A 1 -9.59 -7.98 10.82
N GLU A 2 -10.84 -8.39 10.94
CA GLU A 2 -11.39 -9.46 10.10
C GLU A 2 -12.30 -8.94 8.97
N LYS A 3 -12.74 -7.69 9.09
CA LYS A 3 -13.64 -7.05 8.13
C LYS A 3 -13.21 -5.61 7.90
N ALA A 4 -13.42 -5.14 6.67
CA ALA A 4 -13.37 -3.74 6.31
C ALA A 4 -14.77 -3.28 5.93
N LYS A 5 -15.00 -1.98 5.90
CA LYS A 5 -16.29 -1.41 5.55
C LYS A 5 -16.14 -0.40 4.41
N ILE A 6 -17.14 -0.36 3.54
CA ILE A 6 -17.25 0.68 2.50
C ILE A 6 -18.61 1.29 2.66
N HIS A 7 -18.67 2.58 3.02
CA HIS A 7 -19.92 3.30 3.35
C HIS A 7 -20.76 2.50 4.36
N HIS A 8 -20.09 2.01 5.44
CA HIS A 8 -20.68 1.22 6.52
C HIS A 8 -21.11 -0.20 6.14
N ILE A 9 -20.96 -0.62 4.90
CA ILE A 9 -21.28 -1.99 4.46
C ILE A 9 -20.05 -2.87 4.70
N PRO A 10 -20.16 -3.97 5.49
CA PRO A 10 -19.02 -4.81 5.80
C PRO A 10 -18.61 -5.74 4.66
N PHE A 11 -17.31 -5.92 4.51
CA PHE A 11 -16.69 -6.84 3.55
C PHE A 11 -15.67 -7.70 4.28
N LYS A 12 -15.72 -9.01 4.05
CA LYS A 12 -14.79 -9.94 4.67
C LYS A 12 -13.39 -9.79 4.08
N LEU A 13 -12.38 -9.81 4.95
CA LEU A 13 -10.97 -9.86 4.56
C LEU A 13 -10.49 -11.30 4.51
N SER A 14 -9.49 -11.58 3.67
CA SER A 14 -8.86 -12.89 3.62
C SER A 14 -7.35 -12.76 3.76
N GLY A 15 -6.70 -13.88 4.15
CA GLY A 15 -5.27 -13.93 4.37
C GLY A 15 -4.89 -13.95 5.84
N PRO A 16 -3.61 -14.26 6.14
CA PRO A 16 -3.14 -14.29 7.53
C PRO A 16 -3.06 -12.88 8.11
N ALA A 17 -3.35 -12.76 9.39
CA ALA A 17 -3.27 -11.47 10.09
C ALA A 17 -1.85 -10.89 10.01
N ILE A 18 -1.77 -9.58 9.77
CA ILE A 18 -0.50 -8.85 9.78
C ILE A 18 -0.13 -8.61 11.24
N GLU A 19 1.09 -8.99 11.65
CA GLU A 19 1.53 -8.87 13.03
C GLU A 19 2.87 -8.15 13.13
N LYS A 20 3.00 -7.29 14.16
CA LYS A 20 4.28 -6.64 14.47
C LYS A 20 5.36 -7.67 14.79
N ASN A 21 6.60 -7.33 14.51
CA ASN A 21 7.78 -8.14 14.76
C ASN A 21 7.85 -9.40 13.90
N THR A 22 7.08 -9.47 12.83
CA THR A 22 7.16 -10.56 11.83
C THR A 22 7.71 -10.01 10.53
N LYS A 23 8.35 -10.87 9.74
CA LYS A 23 8.93 -10.49 8.46
C LYS A 23 7.87 -10.53 7.37
N LEU A 24 7.83 -9.48 6.54
CA LEU A 24 6.96 -9.40 5.38
C LEU A 24 7.81 -9.17 4.13
N THR A 25 7.87 -10.18 3.25
CA THR A 25 8.52 -10.07 1.96
C THR A 25 7.55 -10.50 0.87
N PHE A 26 7.59 -9.82 -0.26
CA PHE A 26 6.74 -10.14 -1.40
C PHE A 26 7.31 -9.56 -2.69
N LYS A 27 6.95 -10.17 -3.80
CA LYS A 27 7.21 -9.58 -5.12
C LYS A 27 5.89 -9.07 -5.70
N ALA A 28 6.01 -8.08 -6.56
CA ALA A 28 4.89 -7.46 -7.27
C ALA A 28 5.37 -7.10 -8.68
N GLU A 29 4.58 -6.34 -9.41
CA GLU A 29 4.95 -5.89 -10.74
C GLU A 29 4.94 -4.37 -10.82
N ASP A 30 5.99 -3.79 -11.42
CA ASP A 30 6.01 -2.37 -11.74
C ASP A 30 6.19 -2.19 -13.26
N LYS A 31 6.36 -0.96 -13.70
CA LYS A 31 6.55 -0.64 -15.14
C LYS A 31 7.76 -1.32 -15.78
N ASN A 32 8.71 -1.76 -14.97
CA ASN A 32 9.93 -2.42 -15.44
C ASN A 32 9.89 -3.95 -15.32
N GLY A 33 8.77 -4.52 -14.86
CA GLY A 33 8.59 -5.95 -14.69
C GLY A 33 8.53 -6.37 -13.22
N ILE A 34 9.22 -7.46 -12.87
CA ILE A 34 9.20 -7.98 -11.50
C ILE A 34 9.87 -6.98 -10.54
N TRP A 35 9.16 -6.66 -9.49
CA TRP A 35 9.65 -5.84 -8.38
C TRP A 35 9.64 -6.68 -7.11
N ASN A 36 10.71 -6.60 -6.31
CA ASN A 36 10.81 -7.37 -5.06
C ASN A 36 11.20 -6.44 -3.93
N ILE A 37 10.45 -6.49 -2.82
CA ILE A 37 10.71 -5.63 -1.66
C ILE A 37 12.09 -5.91 -1.05
N GLU A 38 12.61 -7.12 -1.21
CA GLU A 38 13.93 -7.49 -0.70
C GLU A 38 15.08 -6.72 -1.38
N ASP A 39 14.81 -6.15 -2.56
CA ASP A 39 15.79 -5.33 -3.29
C ASP A 39 15.83 -3.89 -2.77
N ILE A 40 14.89 -3.51 -1.93
CA ILE A 40 14.81 -2.15 -1.37
C ILE A 40 15.52 -2.13 -0.03
N LYS A 41 16.47 -1.21 0.11
CA LYS A 41 17.25 -1.06 1.34
C LYS A 41 16.65 0.00 2.26
N GLY A 42 16.90 -0.15 3.56
CA GLY A 42 16.49 0.83 4.55
C GLY A 42 15.03 0.69 4.99
N LYS A 43 14.58 1.69 5.72
CA LYS A 43 13.23 1.78 6.26
C LYS A 43 12.22 2.01 5.16
N LYS A 44 11.05 1.35 5.26
CA LYS A 44 10.03 1.40 4.21
C LYS A 44 8.64 1.63 4.80
N VAL A 45 7.81 2.34 4.04
CA VAL A 45 6.37 2.46 4.32
C VAL A 45 5.62 1.90 3.11
N ILE A 46 4.75 0.93 3.37
CA ILE A 46 3.83 0.43 2.35
C ILE A 46 2.52 1.20 2.50
N SER A 47 2.11 1.87 1.42
CA SER A 47 0.83 2.57 1.33
C SER A 47 -0.11 1.77 0.45
N LEU A 48 -1.10 1.13 1.06
CA LEU A 48 -2.05 0.30 0.33
C LEU A 48 -3.39 1.00 0.19
N PHE A 49 -4.05 0.78 -0.94
CA PHE A 49 -5.33 1.41 -1.27
C PHE A 49 -6.12 0.54 -2.25
N PRO A 50 -7.48 0.71 -2.29
CA PRO A 50 -8.32 -0.16 -3.12
C PRO A 50 -8.17 0.03 -4.63
N ALA A 51 -8.17 1.28 -5.13
CA ALA A 51 -8.09 1.54 -6.58
C ALA A 51 -7.60 2.95 -6.86
N ILE A 52 -6.66 3.07 -7.80
CA ILE A 52 -5.94 4.32 -8.07
C ILE A 52 -6.82 5.44 -8.62
N ASN A 53 -7.91 5.10 -9.30
CA ASN A 53 -8.78 6.08 -9.94
C ASN A 53 -9.91 6.61 -9.05
N THR A 54 -9.89 6.32 -7.76
CA THR A 54 -10.86 6.88 -6.82
C THR A 54 -10.29 8.12 -6.14
N LYS A 55 -11.16 9.04 -5.72
CA LYS A 55 -10.73 10.32 -5.14
C LYS A 55 -9.81 10.17 -3.93
N ILE A 56 -10.17 9.31 -2.97
CA ILE A 56 -9.38 9.14 -1.75
C ILE A 56 -8.05 8.47 -2.05
N CYS A 57 -8.02 7.50 -2.95
CA CYS A 57 -6.79 6.83 -3.38
C CYS A 57 -5.87 7.79 -4.12
N ASP A 58 -6.43 8.65 -4.98
CA ASP A 58 -5.71 9.71 -5.67
C ASP A 58 -5.05 10.64 -4.65
N MET A 59 -5.80 11.15 -3.68
CA MET A 59 -5.29 12.02 -2.62
C MET A 59 -4.20 11.33 -1.79
N GLN A 60 -4.41 10.06 -1.44
CA GLN A 60 -3.45 9.28 -0.68
C GLN A 60 -2.12 9.15 -1.44
N THR A 61 -2.18 8.80 -2.72
CA THR A 61 -0.97 8.62 -3.54
C THR A 61 -0.22 9.93 -3.72
N GLN A 62 -0.91 11.04 -3.92
CA GLN A 62 -0.27 12.35 -4.03
C GLN A 62 0.39 12.76 -2.72
N GLN A 63 -0.25 12.51 -1.58
CA GLN A 63 0.33 12.80 -0.27
C GLN A 63 1.58 11.96 -0.01
N ILE A 64 1.56 10.68 -0.40
CA ILE A 64 2.72 9.81 -0.29
C ILE A 64 3.86 10.29 -1.17
N ALA A 65 3.57 10.74 -2.39
CA ALA A 65 4.59 11.31 -3.29
C ALA A 65 5.29 12.53 -2.64
N LYS A 66 4.51 13.38 -1.99
CA LYS A 66 5.04 14.55 -1.27
C LYS A 66 5.94 14.13 -0.11
N LEU A 67 5.49 13.19 0.72
CA LEU A 67 6.28 12.70 1.85
C LEU A 67 7.56 12.02 1.40
N ALA A 68 7.53 11.32 0.27
CA ALA A 68 8.72 10.68 -0.29
C ALA A 68 9.79 11.70 -0.68
N GLN A 69 9.39 12.87 -1.15
CA GLN A 69 10.33 13.96 -1.47
C GLN A 69 10.91 14.61 -0.21
N GLU A 70 10.12 14.68 0.86
CA GLU A 70 10.53 15.31 2.12
C GLU A 70 11.38 14.39 3.02
N HIS A 71 11.23 13.07 2.89
CA HIS A 71 11.87 12.06 3.75
C HIS A 71 12.67 11.05 2.94
N LYS A 72 13.85 11.45 2.46
CA LYS A 72 14.70 10.63 1.58
C LYS A 72 15.27 9.38 2.25
N ASN A 73 15.27 9.31 3.58
CA ASN A 73 15.75 8.15 4.33
C ASN A 73 14.69 7.03 4.46
N VAL A 74 13.50 7.25 3.94
CA VAL A 74 12.40 6.26 3.95
C VAL A 74 11.94 6.02 2.52
N THR A 75 11.78 4.77 2.13
CA THR A 75 11.22 4.41 0.82
C THR A 75 9.71 4.19 0.98
N PHE A 76 8.92 4.95 0.22
CA PHE A 76 7.46 4.82 0.21
C PHE A 76 7.03 4.00 -1.00
N ILE A 77 6.28 2.94 -0.74
CA ILE A 77 5.83 1.97 -1.76
C ILE A 77 4.31 1.98 -1.77
N SER A 78 3.71 2.43 -2.88
CA SER A 78 2.26 2.38 -3.06
C SER A 78 1.88 1.08 -3.75
N ILE A 79 0.82 0.43 -3.28
CA ILE A 79 0.37 -0.87 -3.82
C ILE A 79 -1.16 -0.94 -3.92
N SER A 80 -1.63 -1.51 -5.02
CA SER A 80 -3.05 -1.81 -5.24
C SER A 80 -3.18 -3.02 -6.15
N THR A 81 -4.41 -3.48 -6.37
CA THR A 81 -4.70 -4.55 -7.34
C THR A 81 -4.92 -4.02 -8.76
N ASP A 82 -4.80 -2.72 -8.98
CA ASP A 82 -4.83 -2.15 -10.33
C ASP A 82 -3.70 -2.73 -11.18
N SER A 83 -3.93 -2.86 -12.49
CA SER A 83 -2.88 -3.28 -13.42
C SER A 83 -1.76 -2.23 -13.49
N VAL A 84 -0.56 -2.66 -13.86
CA VAL A 84 0.56 -1.74 -14.08
C VAL A 84 0.20 -0.66 -15.10
N LYS A 85 -0.47 -1.05 -16.18
CA LYS A 85 -0.90 -0.10 -17.23
C LYS A 85 -1.78 1.01 -16.65
N LYS A 86 -2.76 0.65 -15.82
CA LYS A 86 -3.67 1.61 -15.20
C LYS A 86 -2.93 2.53 -14.23
N GLN A 87 -1.99 1.97 -13.44
CA GLN A 87 -1.17 2.75 -12.52
C GLN A 87 -0.28 3.75 -13.26
N GLU A 88 0.34 3.32 -14.37
CA GLU A 88 1.18 4.20 -15.19
C GLU A 88 0.37 5.33 -15.84
N GLU A 89 -0.81 5.02 -16.37
CA GLU A 89 -1.69 6.01 -16.98
C GLU A 89 -2.08 7.09 -15.96
N TRP A 90 -2.38 6.66 -14.73
CA TRP A 90 -2.72 7.60 -13.66
C TRP A 90 -1.52 8.48 -13.30
N CYS A 91 -0.34 7.90 -13.11
CA CYS A 91 0.89 8.65 -12.78
C CYS A 91 1.22 9.68 -13.86
N ALA A 92 1.11 9.29 -15.14
CA ALA A 92 1.36 10.18 -16.27
C ALA A 92 0.36 11.35 -16.28
N ALA A 93 -0.91 11.05 -16.04
CA ALA A 93 -1.97 12.09 -16.03
C ALA A 93 -1.79 13.09 -14.89
N LYS A 94 -1.19 12.68 -13.77
CA LYS A 94 -0.96 13.54 -12.60
C LYS A 94 0.45 14.14 -12.57
N GLY A 95 1.30 13.83 -13.55
CA GLY A 95 2.68 14.31 -13.57
C GLY A 95 3.56 13.73 -12.46
N LEU A 96 3.23 12.56 -11.95
CA LEU A 96 3.95 11.90 -10.85
C LEU A 96 4.83 10.77 -11.39
N GLU A 97 5.94 11.11 -12.04
CA GLU A 97 6.82 10.12 -12.67
C GLU A 97 7.73 9.36 -11.69
N ASN A 98 7.98 9.95 -10.51
CA ASN A 98 8.90 9.40 -9.51
C ASN A 98 8.20 8.65 -8.38
N VAL A 99 6.93 8.35 -8.52
CA VAL A 99 6.18 7.57 -7.52
C VAL A 99 6.53 6.10 -7.69
N LEU A 100 6.95 5.46 -6.60
CA LEU A 100 7.13 4.01 -6.58
C LEU A 100 5.77 3.37 -6.32
N ILE A 101 5.16 2.86 -7.37
CA ILE A 101 3.87 2.18 -7.31
C ILE A 101 3.99 0.79 -7.92
N VAL A 102 3.44 -0.21 -7.24
CA VAL A 102 3.51 -1.60 -7.68
C VAL A 102 2.12 -2.22 -7.71
N SER A 103 1.96 -3.22 -8.58
CA SER A 103 0.70 -3.92 -8.76
C SER A 103 0.76 -5.32 -8.14
N ASP A 104 -0.25 -5.66 -7.37
CA ASP A 104 -0.40 -6.99 -6.79
C ASP A 104 -1.26 -7.93 -7.66
N ASP A 105 -1.66 -7.47 -8.85
CA ASP A 105 -2.58 -8.19 -9.72
C ASP A 105 -1.99 -9.49 -10.30
N LYS A 106 -0.72 -9.45 -10.70
CA LYS A 106 -0.09 -10.60 -11.38
C LYS A 106 0.38 -11.69 -10.42
N TYR A 107 1.19 -11.33 -9.44
CA TYR A 107 1.81 -12.32 -8.54
C TYR A 107 0.97 -12.62 -7.30
N LYS A 108 0.13 -11.69 -6.88
CA LYS A 108 -0.82 -11.87 -5.77
C LYS A 108 -0.17 -12.23 -4.42
N GLU A 109 1.12 -11.93 -4.26
CA GLU A 109 1.85 -12.27 -3.03
C GLU A 109 1.44 -11.41 -1.84
N PHE A 110 1.26 -10.11 -2.04
CA PHE A 110 0.84 -9.24 -0.95
C PHE A 110 -0.55 -9.64 -0.44
N GLN A 111 -1.50 -9.87 -1.34
CA GLN A 111 -2.87 -10.23 -0.96
C GLN A 111 -2.96 -11.62 -0.32
N THR A 112 -2.04 -12.53 -0.63
CA THR A 112 -2.05 -13.88 -0.02
C THR A 112 -1.27 -13.95 1.28
N LYS A 113 -0.33 -13.03 1.51
CA LYS A 113 0.52 -12.99 2.71
C LYS A 113 -0.02 -12.08 3.81
N THR A 114 -1.08 -11.34 3.54
CA THR A 114 -1.65 -10.38 4.50
C THR A 114 -3.16 -10.53 4.56
N ASN A 115 -3.79 -9.97 5.60
CA ASN A 115 -5.24 -9.89 5.69
C ASN A 115 -5.78 -8.57 5.14
N ALA A 116 -5.08 -8.01 4.16
CA ALA A 116 -5.41 -6.71 3.58
C ALA A 116 -6.22 -6.80 2.29
N TYR A 117 -6.69 -7.98 1.93
CA TYR A 117 -7.38 -8.23 0.68
C TYR A 117 -8.88 -8.50 0.89
N ILE A 118 -9.71 -7.90 0.04
CA ILE A 118 -11.17 -8.08 0.03
C ILE A 118 -11.54 -8.92 -1.20
N PRO A 119 -11.73 -10.24 -1.06
CA PRO A 119 -11.95 -11.13 -2.21
C PRO A 119 -13.18 -10.76 -3.04
N ARG A 120 -14.26 -10.36 -2.38
CA ARG A 120 -15.53 -10.07 -3.02
C ARG A 120 -15.44 -9.00 -4.10
N ILE A 121 -14.55 -8.03 -3.93
CA ILE A 121 -14.39 -6.92 -4.88
C ILE A 121 -13.00 -6.88 -5.52
N ASN A 122 -12.13 -7.85 -5.21
CA ASN A 122 -10.77 -7.94 -5.72
C ASN A 122 -9.98 -6.64 -5.49
N LYS A 123 -9.97 -6.16 -4.25
CA LYS A 123 -9.29 -4.92 -3.88
C LYS A 123 -8.58 -5.08 -2.55
N LEU A 124 -7.49 -4.31 -2.38
CA LEU A 124 -6.85 -4.17 -1.08
C LEU A 124 -7.63 -3.20 -0.20
N THR A 125 -7.41 -3.28 1.10
CA THR A 125 -7.88 -2.28 2.04
C THR A 125 -7.08 -0.99 1.90
N ARG A 126 -7.23 -0.07 2.84
CA ARG A 126 -6.50 1.20 2.86
C ARG A 126 -5.70 1.31 4.14
N GLY A 127 -4.48 1.81 4.05
CA GLY A 127 -3.68 2.08 5.23
C GLY A 127 -2.20 2.08 4.98
N PHE A 128 -1.44 1.96 6.07
CA PHE A 128 0.02 2.01 6.04
C PHE A 128 0.63 0.88 6.87
N ILE A 129 1.77 0.37 6.40
CA ILE A 129 2.57 -0.62 7.12
C ILE A 129 4.01 -0.10 7.13
N LEU A 130 4.62 -0.02 8.31
CA LEU A 130 6.01 0.39 8.46
C LEU A 130 6.90 -0.83 8.60
N LEU A 131 7.92 -0.94 7.77
CA LEU A 131 8.93 -1.99 7.82
C LEU A 131 10.29 -1.39 8.15
N ASP A 132 11.11 -2.14 8.90
CA ASP A 132 12.51 -1.76 9.09
C ASP A 132 13.37 -2.20 7.89
N LYS A 133 14.68 -2.01 7.98
CA LYS A 133 15.62 -2.36 6.91
C LYS A 133 15.65 -3.85 6.59
N GLU A 134 15.21 -4.70 7.50
CA GLU A 134 15.18 -6.16 7.33
C GLU A 134 13.79 -6.67 6.98
N ASN A 135 12.85 -5.76 6.64
CA ASN A 135 11.46 -6.06 6.31
C ASN A 135 10.65 -6.65 7.47
N ILE A 136 11.05 -6.31 8.70
CA ILE A 136 10.29 -6.67 9.89
C ILE A 136 9.24 -5.58 10.13
N ILE A 137 8.00 -5.99 10.32
CA ILE A 137 6.88 -5.07 10.54
C ILE A 137 7.03 -4.38 11.89
N GLN A 138 7.10 -3.04 11.87
CA GLN A 138 7.24 -2.21 13.07
C GLN A 138 5.91 -1.62 13.51
N GLU A 139 5.11 -1.17 12.56
CA GLU A 139 3.82 -0.53 12.83
C GLU A 139 2.81 -0.86 11.74
N ILE A 140 1.53 -0.87 12.10
CA ILE A 140 0.42 -1.18 11.20
C ILE A 140 -0.71 -0.19 11.47
N SER A 141 -1.26 0.41 10.42
CA SER A 141 -2.45 1.26 10.53
C SER A 141 -3.35 0.98 9.33
N LEU A 142 -4.34 0.10 9.49
CA LEU A 142 -5.31 -0.21 8.45
C LEU A 142 -6.65 0.44 8.76
N ASN A 143 -7.29 1.01 7.73
CA ASN A 143 -8.61 1.60 7.87
C ASN A 143 -9.67 0.51 8.06
N ILE A 144 -10.57 0.73 9.00
CA ILE A 144 -11.78 -0.09 9.09
C ILE A 144 -12.76 0.37 8.02
N GLU A 145 -12.93 1.69 7.86
CA GLU A 145 -13.81 2.28 6.84
C GLU A 145 -12.98 2.80 5.66
N LEU A 146 -13.13 2.17 4.48
CA LEU A 146 -12.33 2.47 3.29
C LEU A 146 -12.73 3.77 2.60
N SER A 147 -13.91 4.30 2.87
CA SER A 147 -14.36 5.59 2.32
C SER A 147 -13.73 6.78 3.03
N LYS A 148 -12.94 6.55 4.07
CA LYS A 148 -12.21 7.60 4.80
C LYS A 148 -10.73 7.58 4.45
N GLU A 149 -10.08 8.75 4.61
CA GLU A 149 -8.64 8.86 4.43
C GLU A 149 -7.88 8.04 5.48
N PRO A 150 -6.65 7.60 5.16
CA PRO A 150 -5.81 6.91 6.13
C PRO A 150 -5.29 7.87 7.20
N ASN A 151 -4.68 7.33 8.25
CA ASN A 151 -4.19 8.12 9.38
C ASN A 151 -2.81 8.73 9.08
N TYR A 152 -2.80 9.89 8.42
CA TYR A 152 -1.56 10.62 8.09
C TYR A 152 -0.82 11.12 9.33
N THR A 153 -1.53 11.45 10.40
CA THR A 153 -0.91 11.92 11.65
C THR A 153 -0.02 10.83 12.24
N LEU A 154 -0.51 9.60 12.25
CA LEU A 154 0.25 8.46 12.73
C LEU A 154 1.46 8.18 11.81
N LEU A 155 1.26 8.23 10.49
CA LEU A 155 2.34 8.05 9.52
C LEU A 155 3.46 9.07 9.75
N ASP A 156 3.09 10.33 9.98
CA ASP A 156 4.04 11.40 10.28
C ASP A 156 4.94 11.07 11.48
N LYS A 157 4.36 10.50 12.53
CA LYS A 157 5.12 10.09 13.72
C LYS A 157 6.11 8.97 13.41
N TRP A 158 5.72 8.05 12.53
CA TRP A 158 6.57 6.90 12.19
C TRP A 158 7.84 7.28 11.42
N ILE A 159 7.77 8.32 10.62
CA ILE A 159 8.84 8.69 9.69
C ILE A 159 9.74 9.83 10.21
N LYS A 160 9.41 10.39 11.34
CA LYS A 160 10.22 11.45 12.00
C LYS A 160 11.39 10.89 12.80
#